data_27f5ead79f8e1568d725bc9c1d64a9cf
#
_entry.id   27f5ead79f8e1568d725bc9c1d64a9cf
#
_cell.length_a   1.000
_cell.length_b   1.000
_cell.length_c   1.000
_cell.angle_alpha   90.00
_cell.angle_beta   90.00
_cell.angle_gamma   90.00
#
_symmetry.space_group_name_H-M   'P 1'
#
loop_
_entity.id
_entity.type
_entity.pdbx_description
1 polymer ?
#
loop_
_entity_poly.entity_id
_entity_poly.type
_entity_poly.pdbx_seq_one_letter_code
_entity_poly.pdbx_strand_id
1 'polypeptide(L)'
;MIYGKDYPTADGTCVRDYVDVRDIATAHLAIADSTTALPATMNIGTGNGASVRQIVQFVIDAMDRKEITPVDADRRAGDPAFLCADVSLAKSAMGFTSRYSLKESVESLF
;
A
#
# COMPACT_ATOMS: atom_id res chain seq x y z
N MET A 1 15.43 -9.41 0.13
CA MET A 1 14.77 -10.72 0.40
C MET A 1 13.27 -10.55 0.42
N ILE A 2 12.52 -11.51 -0.11
CA ILE A 2 11.06 -11.60 -0.05
C ILE A 2 10.69 -12.70 0.93
N TYR A 3 9.95 -12.35 1.99
CA TYR A 3 9.59 -13.29 3.04
C TYR A 3 8.25 -13.98 2.72
N GLY A 4 8.30 -15.31 2.55
CA GLY A 4 7.18 -16.15 2.14
C GLY A 4 6.96 -16.15 0.62
N LYS A 5 6.83 -17.35 0.07
CA LYS A 5 6.59 -17.62 -1.36
C LYS A 5 5.44 -18.56 -1.62
N ASP A 6 4.77 -18.96 -0.57
CA ASP A 6 3.77 -20.03 -0.54
C ASP A 6 2.45 -19.59 0.11
N TYR A 7 2.21 -18.26 0.24
CA TYR A 7 0.92 -17.73 0.65
C TYR A 7 -0.17 -18.02 -0.41
N PRO A 8 -1.43 -18.18 0.00
CA PRO A 8 -2.55 -18.39 -0.92
C PRO A 8 -2.92 -17.06 -1.65
N THR A 9 -1.98 -16.52 -2.40
CA THR A 9 -2.07 -15.30 -3.20
C THR A 9 -1.63 -15.57 -4.63
N ALA A 10 -1.86 -14.65 -5.54
CA ALA A 10 -1.60 -14.87 -6.97
C ALA A 10 -0.13 -15.22 -7.29
N ASP A 11 0.83 -14.67 -6.56
CA ASP A 11 2.27 -14.90 -6.77
C ASP A 11 2.98 -15.52 -5.57
N GLY A 12 2.20 -15.98 -4.58
CA GLY A 12 2.71 -16.64 -3.37
C GLY A 12 3.27 -15.69 -2.30
N THR A 13 3.34 -14.37 -2.55
CA THR A 13 3.82 -13.39 -1.57
C THR A 13 2.66 -12.65 -0.89
N CYS A 14 2.90 -12.06 0.28
CA CYS A 14 1.88 -11.30 1.00
C CYS A 14 1.35 -10.15 0.16
N VAL A 15 0.06 -9.84 0.30
CA VAL A 15 -0.60 -8.67 -0.28
C VAL A 15 -0.84 -7.63 0.81
N ARG A 16 -0.51 -6.37 0.51
CA ARG A 16 -0.70 -5.22 1.40
C ARG A 16 -1.28 -4.04 0.62
N ASP A 17 -1.93 -3.13 1.33
CA ASP A 17 -2.36 -1.85 0.80
C ASP A 17 -1.24 -0.82 1.00
N TYR A 18 -0.57 -0.48 -0.08
CA TYR A 18 0.51 0.51 -0.07
C TYR A 18 -0.06 1.87 -0.48
N VAL A 19 -0.12 2.79 0.45
CA VAL A 19 -0.62 4.14 0.24
C VAL A 19 0.53 5.15 0.23
N ASP A 20 0.45 6.13 -0.67
CA ASP A 20 1.44 7.20 -0.77
C ASP A 20 1.38 8.13 0.45
N VAL A 21 2.53 8.54 0.95
CA VAL A 21 2.62 9.45 2.10
C VAL A 21 1.98 10.81 1.84
N ARG A 22 1.96 11.27 0.58
CA ARG A 22 1.28 12.52 0.18
C ARG A 22 -0.24 12.39 0.29
N ASP A 23 -0.80 11.22 0.01
CA ASP A 23 -2.22 10.93 0.23
C ASP A 23 -2.56 10.88 1.71
N ILE A 24 -1.69 10.32 2.54
CA ILE A 24 -1.84 10.35 4.00
C ILE A 24 -1.83 11.80 4.52
N ALA A 25 -0.90 12.63 4.04
CA ALA A 25 -0.85 14.05 4.40
C ALA A 25 -2.14 14.78 3.98
N THR A 26 -2.63 14.52 2.77
CA THR A 26 -3.89 15.08 2.26
C THR A 26 -5.08 14.66 3.13
N ALA A 27 -5.14 13.40 3.57
CA ALA A 27 -6.18 12.92 4.48
C ALA A 27 -6.16 13.67 5.82
N HIS A 28 -4.98 13.91 6.40
CA HIS A 28 -4.84 14.68 7.64
C HIS A 28 -5.31 16.14 7.48
N LEU A 29 -4.98 16.78 6.37
CA LEU A 29 -5.47 18.14 6.07
C LEU A 29 -7.00 18.14 5.92
N ALA A 30 -7.57 17.18 5.23
CA ALA A 30 -9.03 17.08 5.08
C ALA A 30 -9.75 16.88 6.43
N ILE A 31 -9.15 16.15 7.36
CA ILE A 31 -9.65 16.00 8.73
C ILE A 31 -9.58 17.33 9.47
N ALA A 32 -8.43 18.03 9.40
CA ALA A 32 -8.22 19.30 10.08
C ALA A 32 -9.15 20.42 9.58
N ASP A 33 -9.45 20.43 8.28
CA ASP A 33 -10.30 21.44 7.64
C ASP A 33 -11.80 21.08 7.71
N SER A 34 -12.15 19.91 8.26
CA SER A 34 -13.54 19.48 8.32
C SER A 34 -14.37 20.38 9.25
N THR A 35 -15.49 20.88 8.73
CA THR A 35 -16.49 21.66 9.49
C THR A 35 -17.62 20.78 10.02
N THR A 36 -17.63 19.49 9.69
CA THR A 36 -18.60 18.50 10.14
C THR A 36 -17.97 17.49 11.08
N ALA A 37 -18.79 16.90 11.95
CA ALA A 37 -18.32 15.81 12.80
C ALA A 37 -17.91 14.59 11.95
N LEU A 38 -16.70 14.13 12.14
CA LEU A 38 -16.17 12.94 11.50
C LEU A 38 -16.26 11.71 12.41
N PRO A 39 -16.28 10.49 11.85
CA PRO A 39 -16.15 9.27 12.63
C PRO A 39 -14.86 9.29 13.47
N ALA A 40 -14.92 8.68 14.67
CA ALA A 40 -13.77 8.64 15.59
C ALA A 40 -12.56 7.89 15.02
N THR A 41 -12.81 6.93 14.12
CA THR A 41 -11.77 6.15 13.43
C THR A 41 -12.16 5.89 11.99
N MET A 42 -11.18 6.00 11.08
CA MET A 42 -11.35 5.66 9.66
C MET A 42 -10.05 5.03 9.15
N ASN A 43 -10.17 4.06 8.25
CA ASN A 43 -9.02 3.55 7.54
C ASN A 43 -8.66 4.47 6.38
N ILE A 44 -7.37 4.74 6.24
CA ILE A 44 -6.80 5.45 5.09
C ILE A 44 -5.92 4.47 4.33
N GLY A 45 -6.13 4.37 3.04
CA GLY A 45 -5.44 3.45 2.14
C GLY A 45 -5.85 3.70 0.70
N THR A 46 -5.47 2.80 -0.18
CA THR A 46 -5.89 2.83 -1.59
C THR A 46 -7.15 1.99 -1.83
N GLY A 47 -7.44 1.03 -0.94
CA GLY A 47 -8.43 -0.01 -1.16
C GLY A 47 -7.99 -1.08 -2.17
N ASN A 48 -6.75 -0.99 -2.66
CA ASN A 48 -6.17 -1.91 -3.64
C ASN A 48 -4.91 -2.57 -3.09
N GLY A 49 -4.92 -3.88 -3.00
CA GLY A 49 -3.77 -4.63 -2.53
C GLY A 49 -2.74 -4.85 -3.63
N ALA A 50 -1.46 -4.76 -3.26
CA ALA A 50 -0.35 -5.19 -4.11
C ALA A 50 0.53 -6.20 -3.37
N SER A 51 1.11 -7.15 -4.12
CA SER A 51 1.99 -8.14 -3.53
C SER A 51 3.38 -7.56 -3.24
N VAL A 52 4.08 -8.18 -2.29
CA VAL A 52 5.48 -7.80 -2.01
C VAL A 52 6.35 -7.94 -3.26
N ARG A 53 6.10 -8.94 -4.08
CA ARG A 53 6.85 -9.15 -5.34
C ARG A 53 6.59 -8.04 -6.35
N GLN A 54 5.35 -7.55 -6.45
CA GLN A 54 5.03 -6.40 -7.30
C GLN A 54 5.77 -5.13 -6.84
N ILE A 55 5.79 -4.85 -5.54
CA ILE A 55 6.55 -3.70 -4.99
C ILE A 55 8.03 -3.82 -5.34
N VAL A 56 8.63 -4.98 -5.11
CA VAL A 56 10.05 -5.21 -5.41
C VAL A 56 10.34 -4.98 -6.89
N GLN A 57 9.45 -5.41 -7.77
CA GLN A 57 9.61 -5.17 -9.21
C GLN A 57 9.54 -3.69 -9.56
N PHE A 58 8.57 -2.94 -9.02
CA PHE A 58 8.50 -1.49 -9.23
C PHE A 58 9.76 -0.75 -8.74
N VAL A 59 10.32 -1.17 -7.60
CA VAL A 59 11.57 -0.59 -7.10
C VAL A 59 12.76 -0.90 -8.03
N ILE A 60 12.89 -2.13 -8.50
CA ILE A 60 13.95 -2.53 -9.43
C ILE A 60 13.85 -1.72 -10.73
N ASP A 61 12.63 -1.56 -11.24
CA ASP A 61 12.38 -0.83 -12.49
C ASP A 61 12.67 0.68 -12.31
N ALA A 62 12.22 1.28 -11.20
CA ALA A 62 12.45 2.70 -10.90
C ALA A 62 13.93 3.05 -10.70
N MET A 63 14.70 2.12 -10.16
CA MET A 63 16.16 2.27 -9.98
C MET A 63 16.98 1.92 -11.24
N ASP A 64 16.35 1.40 -12.30
CA ASP A 64 16.99 0.79 -13.47
C ASP A 64 18.06 -0.26 -13.10
N ARG A 65 17.78 -1.06 -12.08
CA ARG A 65 18.69 -2.08 -11.50
C ARG A 65 18.24 -3.49 -11.85
N LYS A 66 18.05 -3.78 -13.14
CA LYS A 66 17.53 -5.06 -13.65
C LYS A 66 18.41 -6.29 -13.34
N GLU A 67 19.65 -6.06 -12.94
CA GLU A 67 20.58 -7.10 -12.48
C GLU A 67 20.21 -7.62 -11.09
N ILE A 68 19.37 -6.92 -10.31
CA ILE A 68 18.97 -7.35 -8.97
C ILE A 68 17.96 -8.50 -9.08
N THR A 69 18.32 -9.65 -8.56
CA THR A 69 17.44 -10.80 -8.41
C THR A 69 16.96 -10.91 -6.97
N PRO A 70 15.67 -10.77 -6.69
CA PRO A 70 15.14 -10.96 -5.35
C PRO A 70 15.35 -12.39 -4.87
N VAL A 71 15.72 -12.57 -3.60
CA VAL A 71 15.90 -13.86 -2.94
C VAL A 71 14.69 -14.13 -2.05
N ASP A 72 14.05 -15.28 -2.25
CA ASP A 72 12.95 -15.74 -1.40
C ASP A 72 13.50 -16.27 -0.06
N ALA A 73 12.75 -16.01 1.02
CA ALA A 73 13.03 -16.48 2.36
C ALA A 73 11.75 -17.09 2.97
N ASP A 74 11.91 -17.77 4.10
CA ASP A 74 10.78 -18.34 4.82
C ASP A 74 9.78 -17.27 5.28
N ARG A 75 8.53 -17.68 5.53
CA ARG A 75 7.49 -16.78 6.08
C ARG A 75 7.93 -16.19 7.42
N ARG A 76 7.57 -14.94 7.64
CA ARG A 76 7.60 -14.37 8.99
C ARG A 76 6.40 -14.86 9.80
N ALA A 77 6.62 -15.23 11.04
CA ALA A 77 5.53 -15.61 11.93
C ALA A 77 4.57 -14.43 12.14
N GLY A 78 3.27 -14.70 12.03
CA GLY A 78 2.23 -13.69 12.23
C GLY A 78 1.88 -12.84 11.00
N ASP A 79 2.59 -12.95 9.88
CA ASP A 79 2.23 -12.23 8.66
C ASP A 79 0.97 -12.81 8.01
N PRO A 80 -0.14 -12.06 7.87
CA PRO A 80 -1.31 -12.51 7.13
C PRO A 80 -1.03 -12.51 5.62
N ALA A 81 -1.63 -13.46 4.89
CA ALA A 81 -1.49 -13.55 3.44
C ALA A 81 -2.01 -12.29 2.72
N PHE A 82 -3.09 -11.72 3.22
CA PHE A 82 -3.77 -10.57 2.62
C PHE A 82 -4.20 -9.57 3.70
N LEU A 83 -3.85 -8.30 3.49
CA LEU A 83 -4.31 -7.18 4.32
C LEU A 83 -4.48 -5.95 3.42
N CYS A 84 -5.72 -5.50 3.25
CA CYS A 84 -6.08 -4.33 2.46
C CYS A 84 -7.11 -3.52 3.23
N ALA A 85 -7.02 -2.19 3.16
CA ALA A 85 -7.92 -1.30 3.86
C ALA A 85 -9.31 -1.26 3.20
N ASP A 86 -10.36 -1.29 4.00
CA ASP A 86 -11.66 -0.81 3.58
C ASP A 86 -11.70 0.72 3.76
N VAL A 87 -11.69 1.44 2.65
CA VAL A 87 -11.64 2.91 2.59
C VAL A 87 -13.02 3.55 2.41
N SER A 88 -14.08 2.75 2.41
CA SER A 88 -15.45 3.22 2.12
C SER A 88 -15.92 4.31 3.08
N LEU A 89 -15.58 4.19 4.37
CA LEU A 89 -15.94 5.17 5.38
C LEU A 89 -15.23 6.52 5.19
N ALA A 90 -13.93 6.52 4.89
CA ALA A 90 -13.18 7.74 4.61
C ALA A 90 -13.71 8.44 3.34
N LYS A 91 -14.03 7.67 2.32
CA LYS A 91 -14.65 8.18 1.09
C LYS A 91 -16.01 8.81 1.35
N SER A 92 -16.90 8.16 2.10
CA SER A 92 -18.25 8.68 2.38
C SER A 92 -18.24 9.87 3.34
N ALA A 93 -17.38 9.86 4.38
CA ALA A 93 -17.37 10.88 5.44
C ALA A 93 -16.64 12.16 5.04
N MET A 94 -15.57 12.08 4.25
CA MET A 94 -14.74 13.24 3.89
C MET A 94 -14.33 13.29 2.40
N GLY A 95 -14.89 12.42 1.53
CA GLY A 95 -14.57 12.40 0.11
C GLY A 95 -13.14 11.94 -0.20
N PHE A 96 -12.47 11.30 0.75
CA PHE A 96 -11.09 10.86 0.55
C PHE A 96 -11.00 9.75 -0.49
N THR A 97 -10.08 9.93 -1.44
CA THR A 97 -9.62 8.90 -2.38
C THR A 97 -8.10 9.07 -2.58
N SER A 98 -7.37 7.97 -2.61
CA SER A 98 -5.95 8.02 -2.99
C SER A 98 -5.79 8.53 -4.42
N ARG A 99 -4.79 9.37 -4.65
CA ARG A 99 -4.49 10.01 -5.94
C ARG A 99 -3.32 9.37 -6.65
N TYR A 100 -2.35 8.89 -5.89
CA TYR A 100 -1.11 8.35 -6.43
C TYR A 100 -1.22 6.83 -6.58
N SER A 101 -0.86 6.36 -7.76
CA SER A 101 -0.68 4.92 -8.00
C SER A 101 0.56 4.41 -7.27
N LEU A 102 0.61 3.10 -7.05
CA LEU A 102 1.77 2.45 -6.45
C LEU A 102 3.06 2.72 -7.24
N LYS A 103 2.97 2.74 -8.57
CA LYS A 103 4.10 3.03 -9.45
C LYS A 103 4.61 4.45 -9.22
N GLU A 104 3.73 5.46 -9.26
CA GLU A 104 4.08 6.86 -8.99
C GLU A 104 4.66 7.06 -7.58
N SER A 105 4.14 6.34 -6.59
CA SER A 105 4.68 6.36 -5.23
C SER A 105 6.12 5.85 -5.18
N VAL A 106 6.40 4.73 -5.82
CA VAL A 106 7.75 4.16 -5.85
C VAL A 106 8.70 5.06 -6.66
N GLU A 107 8.29 5.53 -7.86
CA GLU A 107 9.10 6.42 -8.70
C GLU A 107 9.47 7.74 -8.01
N SER A 108 8.62 8.22 -7.09
CA SER A 108 8.88 9.45 -6.33
C SER A 108 9.98 9.33 -5.27
N LEU A 109 10.50 8.13 -5.02
CA LEU A 109 11.57 7.89 -4.04
C LEU A 109 12.97 8.00 -4.65
N PHE A 110 13.07 8.06 -5.97
CA PHE A 110 14.31 8.08 -6.74
C PHE A 110 14.35 9.26 -7.73
#